data_3504c7dd3f1bfb4abb3df270d2f470c1
#
_entry.id   3504c7dd3f1bfb4abb3df270d2f470c1
#
_cell.length_a   1.000
_cell.length_b   1.000
_cell.length_c   1.000
_cell.angle_alpha   90.00
_cell.angle_beta   90.00
_cell.angle_gamma   90.00
#
_symmetry.space_group_name_H-M   'P 1'
#
loop_
_entity.id
_entity.type
_entity.pdbx_description
1 polymer ?
#
loop_
_entity_poly.entity_id
_entity_poly.type
_entity_poly.pdbx_seq_one_letter_code
_entity_poly.pdbx_strand_id
1 'polypeptide(L)' 'ILQYLQNAGSTGAKRDAIFDYLKEVLPQNKTHEQQERMLGNILSEMKENGLIVPEGRTWFLKS' A
#
# COMPACT_ATOMS: atom_id res chain seq x y z
N ILE A 1 -5.34 -3.38 -1.77
CA ILE A 1 -4.83 -2.02 -1.57
C ILE A 1 -5.68 -0.98 -2.30
N LEU A 2 -6.09 -1.27 -3.52
CA LEU A 2 -6.93 -0.32 -4.26
C LEU A 2 -8.21 0.00 -3.50
N GLN A 3 -8.86 -1.02 -2.97
CA GLN A 3 -10.10 -0.80 -2.21
C GLN A 3 -9.83 -0.01 -0.94
N TYR A 4 -8.72 -0.27 -0.29
CA TYR A 4 -8.35 0.48 0.90
C TYR A 4 -8.15 1.96 0.58
N LEU A 5 -7.48 2.25 -0.55
CA LEU A 5 -7.26 3.62 -0.97
C LEU A 5 -8.54 4.30 -1.43
N GLN A 6 -9.44 3.55 -2.05
CA GLN A 6 -10.75 4.09 -2.41
C GLN A 6 -11.53 4.52 -1.17
N ASN A 7 -11.46 3.72 -0.11
CA ASN A 7 -12.12 4.05 1.14
C ASN A 7 -11.48 5.25 1.83
N ALA A 8 -10.17 5.42 1.67
CA ALA A 8 -9.46 6.56 2.23
C ALA A 8 -9.80 7.86 1.49
N GLY A 9 -10.18 7.75 0.21
CA GLY A 9 -10.59 8.90 -0.58
C GLY A 9 -9.47 9.88 -0.79
N SER A 10 -9.78 11.17 -0.71
CA SER A 10 -8.81 12.24 -0.93
C SER A 10 -7.80 12.37 0.21
N THR A 11 -8.04 11.70 1.32
CA THR A 11 -7.11 11.71 2.44
C THR A 11 -5.85 10.91 2.15
N GLY A 12 -6.00 9.86 1.33
CA GLY A 12 -4.89 8.96 1.03
C GLY A 12 -4.56 8.08 2.22
N ALA A 13 -3.46 7.34 2.12
CA ALA A 13 -3.03 6.45 3.19
C ALA A 13 -1.51 6.45 3.26
N LYS A 14 -0.99 6.52 4.49
CA LYS A 14 0.45 6.41 4.71
C LYS A 14 0.89 4.98 4.53
N ARG A 15 2.17 4.80 4.19
CA ARG A 15 2.72 3.47 4.01
C ARG A 15 2.51 2.59 5.24
N ASP A 16 2.68 3.17 6.43
CA ASP A 16 2.50 2.42 7.68
C ASP A 16 1.06 1.91 7.83
N ALA A 17 0.09 2.74 7.45
CA ALA A 17 -1.31 2.34 7.51
C ALA A 17 -1.61 1.23 6.51
N ILE A 18 -1.03 1.32 5.32
CA ILE A 18 -1.19 0.28 4.31
C ILE A 18 -0.55 -1.02 4.79
N PHE A 19 0.59 -0.93 5.44
CA PHE A 19 1.27 -2.10 5.97
C PHE A 19 0.43 -2.79 7.04
N ASP A 20 -0.17 -2.02 7.95
CA ASP A 20 -1.04 -2.57 8.97
C ASP A 20 -2.24 -3.28 8.36
N TYR A 21 -2.78 -2.72 7.29
CA TYR A 21 -3.88 -3.37 6.57
C TYR A 21 -3.42 -4.69 5.95
N LEU A 22 -2.26 -4.69 5.30
CA LEU A 22 -1.76 -5.88 4.63
C LEU A 22 -1.33 -6.98 5.58
N LYS A 23 -0.90 -6.63 6.79
CA LYS A 23 -0.51 -7.63 7.78
C LYS A 23 -1.63 -8.63 8.04
N GLU A 24 -2.86 -8.19 7.94
CA GLU A 24 -4.01 -9.06 8.18
C GLU A 24 -4.29 -10.00 7.01
N VAL A 25 -3.87 -9.61 5.78
CA VAL A 25 -4.16 -10.42 4.59
C VAL A 25 -2.92 -11.14 4.06
N LEU A 26 -1.73 -10.78 4.53
CA LEU A 26 -0.51 -11.47 4.12
C LEU A 26 -0.32 -12.76 4.91
N PRO A 27 0.42 -13.73 4.35
CA PRO A 27 0.69 -14.97 5.07
C PRO A 27 1.38 -14.69 6.41
N GLN A 28 0.88 -15.33 7.45
CA GLN A 28 1.41 -15.13 8.80
C GLN A 28 2.77 -15.78 9.02
N ASN A 29 3.18 -16.66 8.13
CA ASN A 29 4.48 -17.34 8.24
C ASN A 29 5.63 -16.54 7.64
N LYS A 30 5.37 -15.31 7.20
CA LYS A 30 6.40 -14.42 6.68
C LYS A 30 6.94 -13.54 7.79
N THR A 31 8.24 -13.24 7.72
CA THR A 31 8.84 -12.31 8.67
C THR A 31 8.40 -10.88 8.36
N HIS A 32 8.57 -9.99 9.34
CA HIS A 32 8.25 -8.58 9.15
C HIS A 32 9.00 -7.99 7.94
N GLU A 33 10.28 -8.34 7.82
CA GLU A 33 11.11 -7.87 6.73
C GLU A 33 10.58 -8.34 5.37
N GLN A 34 10.16 -9.60 5.30
CA GLN A 34 9.59 -10.13 4.06
C GLN A 34 8.27 -9.45 3.72
N GLN A 35 7.45 -9.19 4.72
CA GLN A 35 6.18 -8.49 4.52
C GLN A 35 6.40 -7.07 4.02
N GLU A 36 7.38 -6.36 4.57
CA GLU A 36 7.71 -5.01 4.10
C GLU A 36 8.20 -5.02 2.66
N ARG A 37 9.01 -6.02 2.30
CA ARG A 37 9.50 -6.15 0.93
C ARG A 37 8.35 -6.40 -0.03
N MET A 38 7.42 -7.26 0.35
CA MET A 38 6.25 -7.52 -0.46
C MET A 38 5.41 -6.25 -0.67
N LEU A 39 5.23 -5.49 0.40
CA LEU A 39 4.50 -4.23 0.30
C LEU A 39 5.19 -3.27 -0.65
N GLY A 40 6.51 -3.12 -0.53
CA GLY A 40 7.27 -2.25 -1.42
C GLY A 40 7.10 -2.64 -2.88
N ASN A 41 7.15 -3.94 -3.17
CA ASN A 41 6.97 -4.44 -4.53
C ASN A 41 5.57 -4.15 -5.05
N ILE A 42 4.55 -4.37 -4.21
CA ILE A 42 3.17 -4.10 -4.59
C ILE A 42 2.97 -2.62 -4.90
N LEU A 43 3.46 -1.75 -4.03
CA LEU A 43 3.31 -0.30 -4.23
C LEU A 43 4.05 0.17 -5.47
N SER A 44 5.25 -0.34 -5.71
CA SER A 44 6.01 0.00 -6.91
C SER A 44 5.27 -0.41 -8.17
N GLU A 45 4.76 -1.63 -8.19
CA GLU A 45 4.04 -2.15 -9.34
C GLU A 45 2.77 -1.32 -9.62
N MET A 46 2.02 -1.01 -8.57
CA MET A 46 0.82 -0.21 -8.73
C MET A 46 1.14 1.20 -9.22
N LYS A 47 2.23 1.77 -8.74
CA LYS A 47 2.69 3.08 -9.19
C LYS A 47 3.05 3.06 -10.67
N GLU A 48 3.79 2.04 -11.10
CA GLU A 48 4.20 1.90 -12.50
C GLU A 48 3.00 1.71 -13.42
N ASN A 49 1.97 1.04 -12.93
CA ASN A 49 0.75 0.83 -13.70
C ASN A 49 -0.17 2.06 -13.68
N GLY A 50 0.22 3.11 -12.96
CA GLY A 50 -0.56 4.35 -12.93
C GLY A 50 -1.81 4.25 -12.07
N LEU A 51 -1.84 3.32 -11.12
CA LEU A 51 -3.00 3.13 -10.27
C LEU A 51 -2.96 3.99 -9.02
N ILE A 52 -1.76 4.27 -8.52
CA ILE A 52 -1.56 5.08 -7.32
C ILE A 52 -0.43 6.06 -7.54
N VAL A 53 -0.41 7.12 -6.75
CA VAL A 53 0.66 8.13 -6.82
C VAL A 53 1.16 8.42 -5.40
N PRO A 54 2.48 8.56 -5.22
CA PRO A 54 3.02 8.95 -3.92
C PRO A 54 3.10 10.47 -3.83
N GLU A 55 2.80 10.99 -2.65
CA GLU A 55 2.99 12.40 -2.34
C GLU A 55 3.55 12.49 -0.93
N GLY A 56 4.85 12.79 -0.84
CA GLY A 56 5.53 12.70 0.43
C GLY A 56 5.52 11.27 0.92
N ARG A 57 4.95 11.03 2.09
CA ARG A 57 4.85 9.69 2.65
C ARG A 57 3.47 9.09 2.51
N THR A 58 2.61 9.76 1.77
CA THR A 58 1.21 9.33 1.63
C THR A 58 0.97 8.83 0.21
N TRP A 59 0.20 7.77 0.09
CA TRP A 59 -0.19 7.22 -1.19
C TRP A 59 -1.63 7.57 -1.49
N PHE A 60 -1.89 7.97 -2.72
CA PHE A 60 -3.23 8.35 -3.18
C PHE A 60 -3.62 7.52 -4.38
N LEU A 61 -4.91 7.26 -4.48
CA LEU A 61 -5.45 6.60 -5.67
C LEU A 61 -5.41 7.60 -6.82
N LYS A 62 -4.86 7.18 -7.95
CA LYS A 62 -4.81 8.05 -9.11
C LYS A 62 -6.18 8.08 -9.78
N SER A 63 -6.69 9.27 -9.98
CA SER A 63 -7.97 9.44 -10.64
C SER A 63 -7.84 9.68 -12.14
#